data_b73688854913417e84931ece4c915ef0
#
_entry.id   b73688854913417e84931ece4c915ef0
#
_cell.length_a   1.000
_cell.length_b   1.000
_cell.length_c   1.000
_cell.angle_alpha   90.00
_cell.angle_beta   90.00
_cell.angle_gamma   90.00
#
_symmetry.space_group_name_H-M   'P 1'
#
loop_
_entity.id
_entity.type
_entity.pdbx_description
1 polymer ?
#
loop_
_entity_poly.entity_id
_entity_poly.type
_entity_poly.pdbx_seq_one_letter_code
_entity_poly.pdbx_strand_id
1 'polypeptide(L)'
;MTGKKTLSIVGASGYAGGEFLRLALSHPYLEVKQVTSRRFAGEPVHFVHPNLRGRTNLKFVPPEKLEPADILVLALPHGVFAREFDRYSALAPVLVDLSADFRLKDPELYRRYYGEHPRPDLLGRFVYAVRVDTSAGSFELCPADACAVPGADGVAPPLFS
;
A
#
# COMPACT_ATOMS: atom_id res chain seq x y z
N MET A 1 -12.31 -12.55 21.91
CA MET A 1 -11.27 -11.53 21.66
C MET A 1 -10.71 -11.80 20.25
N THR A 2 -11.06 -10.98 19.27
CA THR A 2 -10.46 -11.07 17.94
C THR A 2 -9.02 -10.63 18.08
N GLY A 3 -8.06 -11.58 17.90
CA GLY A 3 -6.62 -11.29 17.89
C GLY A 3 -6.27 -10.23 16.87
N LYS A 4 -5.15 -9.53 17.07
CA LYS A 4 -4.63 -8.58 16.08
C LYS A 4 -4.36 -9.29 14.75
N LYS A 5 -4.62 -8.60 13.64
CA LYS A 5 -4.26 -9.06 12.30
C LYS A 5 -2.79 -8.79 12.03
N THR A 6 -2.10 -9.77 11.50
CA THR A 6 -0.69 -9.61 11.11
C THR A 6 -0.57 -8.82 9.81
N LEU A 7 0.36 -7.87 9.80
CA LEU A 7 0.63 -6.99 8.67
C LEU A 7 2.10 -7.03 8.31
N SER A 8 2.41 -7.14 7.02
CA SER A 8 3.76 -6.94 6.51
C SER A 8 3.79 -5.84 5.46
N ILE A 9 4.89 -5.06 5.40
CA ILE A 9 5.02 -3.92 4.50
C ILE A 9 6.19 -4.17 3.55
N VAL A 10 5.90 -4.22 2.26
CA VAL A 10 6.89 -4.37 1.20
C VAL A 10 7.33 -2.99 0.72
N GLY A 11 8.63 -2.73 0.70
CA GLY A 11 9.17 -1.42 0.36
C GLY A 11 9.09 -0.39 1.50
N ALA A 12 9.15 -0.86 2.73
CA ALA A 12 8.99 -0.02 3.94
C ALA A 12 10.11 1.01 4.14
N SER A 13 11.21 0.96 3.40
CA SER A 13 12.27 1.96 3.47
C SER A 13 11.99 3.24 2.66
N GLY A 14 10.95 3.24 1.82
CA GLY A 14 10.47 4.42 1.11
C GLY A 14 9.60 5.33 2.00
N TYR A 15 9.29 6.54 1.49
CA TYR A 15 8.46 7.51 2.22
C TYR A 15 7.07 6.98 2.55
N ALA A 16 6.34 6.48 1.55
CA ALA A 16 4.99 5.95 1.73
C ALA A 16 4.97 4.73 2.67
N GLY A 17 5.90 3.78 2.48
CA GLY A 17 6.02 2.60 3.33
C GLY A 17 6.41 2.94 4.77
N GLY A 18 7.32 3.91 4.98
CA GLY A 18 7.71 4.38 6.30
C GLY A 18 6.59 5.11 7.04
N GLU A 19 5.81 5.94 6.34
CA GLU A 19 4.65 6.61 6.93
C GLU A 19 3.53 5.62 7.26
N PHE A 20 3.27 4.66 6.37
CA PHE A 20 2.33 3.58 6.67
C PHE A 20 2.77 2.78 7.91
N LEU A 21 4.06 2.44 8.00
CA LEU A 21 4.61 1.77 9.17
C LEU A 21 4.40 2.57 10.45
N ARG A 22 4.64 3.89 10.41
CA ARG A 22 4.42 4.78 11.56
C ARG A 22 2.99 4.71 12.08
N LEU A 23 2.01 4.70 11.18
CA LEU A 23 0.59 4.58 11.52
C LEU A 23 0.24 3.17 12.04
N ALA A 24 0.72 2.14 11.34
CA ALA A 24 0.44 0.75 11.70
C ALA A 24 0.95 0.36 13.09
N LEU A 25 2.13 0.85 13.51
CA LEU A 25 2.70 0.60 14.83
C LEU A 25 1.81 1.09 16.00
N SER A 26 0.95 2.06 15.75
CA SER A 26 0.02 2.60 16.77
C SER A 26 -1.41 2.06 16.61
N HIS A 27 -1.64 1.19 15.62
CA HIS A 27 -2.99 0.72 15.32
C HIS A 27 -3.44 -0.37 16.29
N PRO A 28 -4.63 -0.27 16.92
CA PRO A 28 -5.04 -1.18 17.99
C PRO A 28 -5.28 -2.62 17.53
N TYR A 29 -5.62 -2.83 16.25
CA TYR A 29 -6.00 -4.13 15.68
C TYR A 29 -4.97 -4.74 14.73
N LEU A 30 -3.82 -4.07 14.53
CA LEU A 30 -2.76 -4.56 13.66
C LEU A 30 -1.50 -4.89 14.46
N GLU A 31 -0.79 -5.90 13.99
CA GLU A 31 0.55 -6.27 14.44
C GLU A 31 1.49 -6.29 13.24
N VAL A 32 2.49 -5.43 13.24
CA VAL A 32 3.47 -5.40 12.15
C VAL A 32 4.44 -6.57 12.33
N LYS A 33 4.32 -7.57 11.44
CA LYS A 33 5.13 -8.80 11.45
C LYS A 33 6.50 -8.57 10.81
N GLN A 34 6.53 -8.04 9.59
CA GLN A 34 7.74 -7.82 8.82
C GLN A 34 7.69 -6.53 8.01
N VAL A 35 8.87 -5.97 7.77
CA VAL A 35 9.07 -4.84 6.87
C VAL A 35 10.21 -5.15 5.93
N THR A 36 10.04 -4.94 4.62
CA THR A 36 11.09 -5.29 3.67
C THR A 36 11.81 -4.09 3.08
N SER A 37 13.09 -4.30 2.80
CA SER A 37 13.92 -3.42 1.98
C SER A 37 15.05 -4.23 1.36
N ARG A 38 15.30 -4.05 0.05
CA ARG A 38 16.49 -4.64 -0.59
C ARG A 38 17.76 -3.95 -0.13
N ARG A 39 17.73 -2.61 -0.06
CA ARG A 39 18.90 -1.78 0.25
C ARG A 39 19.34 -1.85 1.71
N PHE A 40 18.38 -1.95 2.64
CA PHE A 40 18.61 -1.86 4.07
C PHE A 40 18.33 -3.19 4.81
N ALA A 41 18.36 -4.31 4.10
CA ALA A 41 18.17 -5.63 4.72
C ALA A 41 19.15 -5.87 5.86
N GLY A 42 18.62 -6.26 7.03
CA GLY A 42 19.38 -6.45 8.28
C GLY A 42 19.48 -5.21 9.16
N GLU A 43 19.28 -4.01 8.62
CA GLU A 43 19.35 -2.76 9.38
C GLU A 43 18.09 -2.51 10.20
N PRO A 44 18.21 -1.90 11.39
CA PRO A 44 17.06 -1.47 12.16
C PRO A 44 16.25 -0.41 11.41
N VAL A 45 14.93 -0.45 11.57
CA VAL A 45 14.00 0.48 10.91
C VAL A 45 14.35 1.95 11.22
N HIS A 46 14.73 2.25 12.46
CA HIS A 46 15.06 3.62 12.87
C HIS A 46 16.34 4.18 12.22
N PHE A 47 17.12 3.34 11.54
CA PHE A 47 18.27 3.80 10.75
C PHE A 47 17.84 4.60 9.52
N VAL A 48 16.71 4.20 8.91
CA VAL A 48 16.11 4.87 7.76
C VAL A 48 15.04 5.87 8.19
N HIS A 49 14.28 5.53 9.23
CA HIS A 49 13.17 6.33 9.77
C HIS A 49 13.48 6.73 11.24
N PRO A 50 14.29 7.78 11.48
CA PRO A 50 14.72 8.18 12.84
C PRO A 50 13.56 8.48 13.80
N ASN A 51 12.42 8.93 13.27
CA ASN A 51 11.18 9.19 14.00
C ASN A 51 10.53 7.92 14.62
N LEU A 52 11.00 6.73 14.23
CA LEU A 52 10.54 5.45 14.78
C LEU A 52 11.49 4.87 15.85
N ARG A 53 12.55 5.62 16.22
CA ARG A 53 13.47 5.21 17.29
C ARG A 53 12.71 5.03 18.60
N GLY A 54 12.91 3.88 19.25
CA GLY A 54 12.22 3.53 20.50
C GLY A 54 10.76 3.10 20.36
N ARG A 55 10.18 3.17 19.14
CA ARG A 55 8.81 2.72 18.87
C ARG A 55 8.75 1.28 18.37
N THR A 56 9.83 0.78 17.80
CA THR A 56 9.92 -0.59 17.29
C THR A 56 11.38 -1.07 17.28
N ASN A 57 11.55 -2.39 17.43
CA ASN A 57 12.84 -3.08 17.28
C ASN A 57 12.91 -3.84 15.93
N LEU A 58 11.97 -3.61 15.03
CA LEU A 58 11.95 -4.25 13.71
C LEU A 58 13.22 -3.92 12.93
N LYS A 59 13.68 -4.93 12.19
CA LYS A 59 14.74 -4.80 11.18
C LYS A 59 14.15 -5.07 9.81
N PHE A 60 14.70 -4.43 8.81
CA PHE A 60 14.34 -4.74 7.44
C PHE A 60 14.76 -6.16 7.06
N VAL A 61 13.86 -6.93 6.48
CA VAL A 61 14.18 -8.22 5.87
C VAL A 61 14.29 -8.07 4.35
N PRO A 62 15.10 -8.89 3.67
CA PRO A 62 15.11 -8.88 2.22
C PRO A 62 13.75 -9.42 1.71
N PRO A 63 13.24 -8.90 0.56
CA PRO A 63 11.93 -9.32 0.03
C PRO A 63 11.78 -10.83 -0.17
N GLU A 64 12.87 -11.53 -0.41
CA GLU A 64 12.91 -12.98 -0.62
C GLU A 64 12.60 -13.79 0.65
N LYS A 65 12.76 -13.16 1.83
CA LYS A 65 12.45 -13.75 3.14
C LYS A 65 11.10 -13.28 3.70
N LEU A 66 10.25 -12.70 2.87
CA LEU A 66 8.91 -12.32 3.27
C LEU A 66 8.06 -13.57 3.54
N GLU A 67 7.44 -13.61 4.69
CA GLU A 67 6.58 -14.69 5.15
C GLU A 67 5.09 -14.33 4.99
N PRO A 68 4.20 -15.34 4.95
CA PRO A 68 2.76 -15.09 4.92
C PRO A 68 2.27 -14.23 6.10
N ALA A 69 1.29 -13.37 5.81
CA ALA A 69 0.62 -12.51 6.78
C ALA A 69 -0.88 -12.40 6.44
N ASP A 70 -1.70 -11.84 7.33
CA ASP A 70 -3.11 -11.56 7.01
C ASP A 70 -3.25 -10.44 5.98
N ILE A 71 -2.33 -9.46 6.02
CA ILE A 71 -2.36 -8.26 5.17
C ILE A 71 -0.95 -7.96 4.64
N LEU A 72 -0.83 -7.72 3.35
CA LEU A 72 0.36 -7.14 2.75
C LEU A 72 0.09 -5.73 2.24
N VAL A 73 0.93 -4.80 2.65
CA VAL A 73 0.97 -3.44 2.10
C VAL A 73 2.15 -3.31 1.16
N LEU A 74 1.89 -2.88 -0.05
CA LEU A 74 2.84 -2.84 -1.16
C LEU A 74 3.16 -1.38 -1.50
N ALA A 75 4.29 -0.89 -0.97
CA ALA A 75 4.81 0.46 -1.22
C ALA A 75 5.95 0.38 -2.24
N LEU A 76 5.63 -0.06 -3.44
CA LEU A 76 6.56 -0.35 -4.52
C LEU A 76 6.44 0.67 -5.66
N PRO A 77 7.49 0.85 -6.47
CA PRO A 77 7.40 1.62 -7.71
C PRO A 77 6.38 1.02 -8.68
N HIS A 78 5.86 1.85 -9.60
CA HIS A 78 4.91 1.43 -10.63
C HIS A 78 5.39 0.22 -11.42
N GLY A 79 4.46 -0.66 -11.76
CA GLY A 79 4.66 -1.86 -12.54
C GLY A 79 5.37 -2.98 -11.79
N VAL A 80 5.91 -2.75 -10.60
CA VAL A 80 6.61 -3.80 -9.84
C VAL A 80 5.61 -4.77 -9.23
N PHE A 81 4.59 -4.25 -8.54
CA PHE A 81 3.57 -5.08 -7.94
C PHE A 81 2.79 -5.87 -8.99
N ALA A 82 2.38 -5.24 -10.08
CA ALA A 82 1.64 -5.91 -11.15
C ALA A 82 2.42 -7.09 -11.75
N ARG A 83 3.74 -6.96 -11.93
CA ARG A 83 4.60 -8.06 -12.41
C ARG A 83 4.76 -9.19 -11.40
N GLU A 84 4.82 -8.87 -10.11
CA GLU A 84 5.04 -9.83 -9.03
C GLU A 84 3.72 -10.24 -8.32
N PHE A 85 2.56 -9.94 -8.93
CA PHE A 85 1.24 -10.14 -8.33
C PHE A 85 1.04 -11.56 -7.78
N ASP A 86 1.35 -12.58 -8.58
CA ASP A 86 1.12 -13.98 -8.19
C ASP A 86 1.95 -14.37 -6.95
N ARG A 87 3.14 -13.82 -6.82
CA ARG A 87 3.99 -14.00 -5.65
C ARG A 87 3.37 -13.41 -4.39
N TYR A 88 2.93 -12.15 -4.44
CA TYR A 88 2.39 -11.46 -3.27
C TYR A 88 0.99 -11.96 -2.90
N SER A 89 0.17 -12.32 -3.88
CA SER A 89 -1.16 -12.89 -3.64
C SER A 89 -1.13 -14.28 -2.98
N ALA A 90 -0.04 -15.02 -3.15
CA ALA A 90 0.19 -16.28 -2.44
C ALA A 90 0.55 -16.08 -0.95
N LEU A 91 1.00 -14.89 -0.56
CA LEU A 91 1.49 -14.61 0.79
C LEU A 91 0.45 -13.96 1.70
N ALA A 92 -0.61 -13.36 1.16
CA ALA A 92 -1.66 -12.76 1.97
C ALA A 92 -3.00 -12.72 1.25
N PRO A 93 -4.10 -12.97 1.97
CA PRO A 93 -5.45 -12.86 1.42
C PRO A 93 -5.87 -11.40 1.17
N VAL A 94 -5.25 -10.43 1.85
CA VAL A 94 -5.55 -9.00 1.68
C VAL A 94 -4.30 -8.27 1.20
N LEU A 95 -4.42 -7.62 0.06
CA LEU A 95 -3.35 -6.81 -0.55
C LEU A 95 -3.79 -5.34 -0.59
N VAL A 96 -2.94 -4.46 -0.08
CA VAL A 96 -3.12 -3.00 -0.12
C VAL A 96 -2.01 -2.42 -0.98
N ASP A 97 -2.35 -1.96 -2.18
CA ASP A 97 -1.40 -1.39 -3.12
C ASP A 97 -1.36 0.14 -2.99
N LEU A 98 -0.20 0.69 -2.68
CA LEU A 98 0.05 2.13 -2.61
C LEU A 98 0.61 2.69 -3.92
N SER A 99 0.84 1.83 -4.93
CA SER A 99 1.30 2.25 -6.26
C SER A 99 0.13 2.75 -7.14
N ALA A 100 0.41 2.99 -8.41
CA ALA A 100 -0.64 3.30 -9.39
C ALA A 100 -1.09 2.08 -10.20
N ASP A 101 -0.53 0.90 -9.95
CA ASP A 101 -0.69 -0.25 -10.83
C ASP A 101 -2.16 -0.62 -11.08
N PHE A 102 -3.00 -0.58 -10.06
CA PHE A 102 -4.40 -0.96 -10.17
C PHE A 102 -5.38 0.19 -9.91
N ARG A 103 -4.90 1.44 -10.03
CA ARG A 103 -5.71 2.63 -9.80
C ARG A 103 -6.74 2.89 -10.88
N LEU A 104 -6.37 2.63 -12.15
CA LEU A 104 -7.23 2.81 -13.30
C LEU A 104 -7.71 1.45 -13.80
N LYS A 105 -9.03 1.34 -14.07
CA LYS A 105 -9.65 0.09 -14.56
C LYS A 105 -9.52 -0.06 -16.08
N ASP A 106 -9.40 1.07 -16.80
CA ASP A 106 -9.28 1.10 -18.25
C ASP A 106 -7.80 0.98 -18.68
N PRO A 107 -7.43 -0.07 -19.44
CA PRO A 107 -6.06 -0.28 -19.90
C PRO A 107 -5.54 0.84 -20.81
N GLU A 108 -6.42 1.42 -21.65
CA GLU A 108 -6.02 2.50 -22.57
C GLU A 108 -5.75 3.79 -21.80
N LEU A 109 -6.58 4.07 -20.79
CA LEU A 109 -6.35 5.20 -19.90
C LEU A 109 -5.06 5.01 -19.08
N TYR A 110 -4.83 3.79 -18.57
CA TYR A 110 -3.59 3.47 -17.86
C TYR A 110 -2.37 3.69 -18.76
N ARG A 111 -2.41 3.18 -20.02
CA ARG A 111 -1.33 3.33 -21.01
C ARG A 111 -0.97 4.79 -21.25
N ARG A 112 -1.95 5.67 -21.28
CA ARG A 112 -1.76 7.10 -21.53
C ARG A 112 -0.93 7.78 -20.44
N TYR A 113 -1.04 7.35 -19.18
CA TYR A 113 -0.38 8.00 -18.04
C TYR A 113 0.85 7.26 -17.52
N TYR A 114 0.86 5.93 -17.64
CA TYR A 114 1.87 5.06 -16.99
C TYR A 114 2.59 4.12 -17.95
N GLY A 115 2.20 4.07 -19.23
CA GLY A 115 2.69 3.10 -20.19
C GLY A 115 1.90 1.78 -20.18
N GLU A 116 2.41 0.75 -20.86
CA GLU A 116 1.73 -0.55 -20.94
C GLU A 116 1.60 -1.21 -19.57
N HIS A 117 0.38 -1.66 -19.23
CA HIS A 117 0.15 -2.35 -17.97
C HIS A 117 0.69 -3.78 -18.03
N PRO A 118 1.54 -4.22 -17.08
CA PRO A 118 2.13 -5.56 -17.11
C PRO A 118 1.10 -6.70 -17.00
N ARG A 119 -0.03 -6.45 -16.38
CA ARG A 119 -1.10 -7.43 -16.13
C ARG A 119 -2.49 -6.80 -16.30
N PRO A 120 -2.87 -6.46 -17.54
CA PRO A 120 -4.16 -5.83 -17.82
C PRO A 120 -5.36 -6.73 -17.44
N ASP A 121 -5.15 -8.05 -17.40
CA ASP A 121 -6.11 -9.05 -16.94
C ASP A 121 -6.55 -8.88 -15.47
N LEU A 122 -5.78 -8.16 -14.67
CA LEU A 122 -6.06 -7.93 -13.26
C LEU A 122 -6.72 -6.57 -12.99
N LEU A 123 -6.80 -5.70 -14.00
CA LEU A 123 -7.43 -4.39 -13.88
C LEU A 123 -8.86 -4.51 -13.41
N GLY A 124 -9.48 -4.05 -12.62
CA GLY A 124 -10.87 -4.26 -12.16
C GLY A 124 -11.02 -5.29 -11.02
N ARG A 125 -9.97 -6.00 -10.66
CA ARG A 125 -9.97 -6.85 -9.46
C ARG A 125 -9.73 -6.05 -8.18
N PHE A 126 -9.19 -4.84 -8.30
CA PHE A 126 -8.88 -3.96 -7.18
C PHE A 126 -9.94 -2.87 -7.04
N VAL A 127 -10.26 -2.54 -5.79
CA VAL A 127 -11.05 -1.37 -5.46
C VAL A 127 -10.11 -0.21 -5.22
N TYR A 128 -10.21 0.84 -6.04
CA TYR A 128 -9.51 2.08 -5.76
C TYR A 128 -10.32 2.85 -4.70
N ALA A 129 -9.72 3.08 -3.56
CA ALA A 129 -10.38 3.76 -2.46
C ALA A 129 -9.53 4.95 -1.99
N VAL A 130 -10.18 6.09 -1.79
CA VAL A 130 -9.62 7.27 -1.13
C VAL A 130 -10.41 7.49 0.15
N ARG A 131 -9.72 7.76 1.24
CA ARG A 131 -10.38 8.13 2.48
C ARG A 131 -11.01 9.50 2.34
N VAL A 132 -12.31 9.59 2.57
CA VAL A 132 -13.01 10.86 2.72
C VAL A 132 -13.27 11.07 4.20
N ASP A 133 -12.79 12.19 4.75
CA ASP A 133 -13.10 12.63 6.10
C ASP A 133 -14.46 13.32 6.05
N THR A 134 -15.48 12.64 6.56
CA THR A 134 -16.78 13.27 6.73
C THR A 134 -16.80 13.98 8.09
N SER A 135 -17.27 15.21 8.13
CA SER A 135 -17.41 16.04 9.33
C SER A 135 -18.22 15.40 10.49
N ALA A 136 -18.74 14.21 10.27
CA ALA A 136 -19.49 13.40 11.25
C ALA A 136 -18.65 12.34 11.99
N GLY A 137 -17.32 12.31 11.81
CA GLY A 137 -16.41 11.39 12.52
C GLY A 137 -16.47 9.93 12.06
N SER A 138 -17.20 9.60 11.01
CA SER A 138 -17.19 8.30 10.37
C SER A 138 -16.26 8.33 9.15
N PHE A 139 -15.47 7.26 8.96
CA PHE A 139 -14.61 7.11 7.79
C PHE A 139 -15.29 6.15 6.82
N GLU A 140 -15.66 6.64 5.65
CA GLU A 140 -16.06 5.78 4.55
C GLU A 140 -14.90 5.62 3.57
N LEU A 141 -14.61 4.37 3.22
CA LEU A 141 -13.82 4.05 2.05
C LEU A 141 -14.72 4.26 0.84
N CYS A 142 -14.52 5.36 0.15
CA CYS A 142 -15.28 5.65 -1.05
C CYS A 142 -14.54 5.08 -2.27
N PRO A 143 -15.15 4.20 -3.09
CA PRO A 143 -14.62 3.88 -4.40
C PRO A 143 -14.45 5.18 -5.20
N ALA A 144 -13.36 5.33 -5.95
CA ALA A 144 -13.03 6.57 -6.66
C ALA A 144 -14.10 7.03 -7.66
N ASP A 145 -14.89 6.10 -8.16
CA ASP A 145 -16.04 6.33 -9.04
C ASP A 145 -17.29 6.86 -8.31
N ALA A 146 -17.34 6.71 -6.99
CA ALA A 146 -18.43 7.22 -6.14
C ALA A 146 -18.04 8.48 -5.34
N CYS A 147 -16.76 8.84 -5.28
CA CYS A 147 -16.29 10.06 -4.62
C CYS A 147 -16.46 11.28 -5.53
N ALA A 148 -17.68 11.82 -5.61
CA ALA A 148 -17.87 13.15 -6.15
C ALA A 148 -17.29 14.18 -5.18
N VAL A 149 -16.16 14.80 -5.52
CA VAL A 149 -15.71 15.99 -4.83
C VAL A 149 -16.65 17.11 -5.23
N PRO A 150 -17.40 17.77 -4.31
CA PRO A 150 -18.25 18.90 -4.65
C PRO A 150 -17.42 19.99 -5.32
N GLY A 151 -17.70 20.32 -6.58
CA GLY A 151 -17.03 21.37 -7.33
C GLY A 151 -16.01 20.95 -8.40
N ALA A 152 -15.82 19.66 -8.62
CA ALA A 152 -15.02 19.18 -9.76
C ALA A 152 -15.95 18.77 -10.91
N ASP A 153 -16.02 19.62 -11.92
CA ASP A 153 -16.71 19.36 -13.19
C ASP A 153 -16.07 18.17 -13.92
N GLY A 154 -16.37 16.94 -13.50
CA GLY A 154 -16.05 15.70 -14.22
C GLY A 154 -14.58 15.38 -14.47
N VAL A 155 -13.64 16.15 -13.92
CA VAL A 155 -12.21 15.89 -14.04
C VAL A 155 -11.70 15.35 -12.70
N ALA A 156 -11.27 14.10 -12.69
CA ALA A 156 -10.53 13.57 -11.54
C ALA A 156 -9.34 14.50 -11.27
N PRO A 157 -9.14 15.01 -10.05
CA PRO A 157 -8.02 15.90 -9.76
C PRO A 157 -6.71 15.18 -10.09
N PRO A 158 -5.73 15.89 -10.66
CA PRO A 158 -4.41 15.33 -10.85
C PRO A 158 -3.85 14.99 -9.46
N LEU A 159 -3.74 13.70 -9.18
CA LEU A 159 -3.18 13.22 -7.94
C LEU A 159 -1.67 13.39 -8.01
N PHE A 160 -1.23 14.50 -7.43
CA PHE A 160 0.15 14.83 -7.08
C PHE A 160 1.14 15.02 -8.24
N SER A 161 1.43 16.28 -8.51
CA SER A 161 2.74 16.75 -9.00
C SER A 161 3.81 16.57 -7.92
#